data_16fc547fdf8ba9373d35c12832e9b203
#
_entry.id   16fc547fdf8ba9373d35c12832e9b203
#
_cell.length_a   1.000
_cell.length_b   1.000
_cell.length_c   1.000
_cell.angle_alpha   90.00
_cell.angle_beta   90.00
_cell.angle_gamma   90.00
#
_symmetry.space_group_name_H-M   'P 1'
#
loop_
_entity.id
_entity.type
_entity.pdbx_description
1 polymer ?
#
loop_
_entity_poly.entity_id
_entity_poly.type
_entity_poly.pdbx_seq_one_letter_code
_entity_poly.pdbx_strand_id
1 'polypeptide(L)'
;MTDTTKKRAVVLIPAYKPDERLIDLTRELIVENGLDVLLVDDGGQEAFAHIFDACRALGAEVAVHAVNMGKGRALKTGINAAMLKWPDMAGIVTADADGQHTPADILRLIDALHEHPDKLVLGSRTFTGDVPFKSRWGNRITRFVYALASGVKVGDTQTGLRALPAASLPAMVRIEGERYEYEMNVLLKLRDMGLGVFEVPIETIYIDDNAGSHFNPVRDAFKIYMVIFKYLFSSATSFVVDYALYWLCLRAFGLSALVSYALARLVSSQVNYHLNKHTVFGGRGGRSSMPKYYALCVVQGLLGAALVQVLPSVIPLSAAIIKIPVDLLLFTISFSGA
;
A
#
# COMPACT_ATOMS: atom_id res chain seq x y z
N MET A 1 21.83 -20.31 -23.02
CA MET A 1 22.98 -19.59 -22.44
C MET A 1 22.42 -18.59 -21.46
N THR A 2 22.43 -18.91 -20.17
CA THR A 2 22.00 -17.99 -19.11
C THR A 2 23.00 -16.83 -19.06
N ASP A 3 22.51 -15.62 -19.26
CA ASP A 3 23.30 -14.39 -19.12
C ASP A 3 23.81 -14.28 -17.67
N THR A 4 25.08 -14.62 -17.46
CA THR A 4 25.75 -14.67 -16.16
C THR A 4 25.96 -13.29 -15.52
N THR A 5 25.43 -12.22 -16.12
CA THR A 5 25.57 -10.84 -15.63
C THR A 5 24.38 -10.37 -14.80
N LYS A 6 23.21 -11.00 -14.91
CA LYS A 6 22.02 -10.60 -14.13
C LYS A 6 22.06 -11.23 -12.73
N LYS A 7 21.93 -10.40 -11.70
CA LYS A 7 21.80 -10.86 -10.32
C LYS A 7 20.54 -11.72 -10.18
N ARG A 8 20.57 -12.75 -9.33
CA ARG A 8 19.42 -13.65 -9.11
C ARG A 8 18.25 -12.91 -8.48
N ALA A 9 17.03 -13.28 -8.83
CA ALA A 9 15.81 -12.96 -8.09
C ALA A 9 15.37 -14.21 -7.30
N VAL A 10 14.83 -14.01 -6.08
CA VAL A 10 14.32 -15.07 -5.23
C VAL A 10 12.80 -15.02 -5.23
N VAL A 11 12.13 -16.15 -5.44
CA VAL A 11 10.68 -16.24 -5.33
C VAL A 11 10.31 -16.60 -3.90
N LEU A 12 9.54 -15.73 -3.22
CA LEU A 12 9.09 -15.90 -1.85
C LEU A 12 7.60 -16.22 -1.82
N ILE A 13 7.24 -17.37 -1.26
CA ILE A 13 5.85 -17.84 -1.18
C ILE A 13 5.48 -18.11 0.29
N PRO A 14 4.71 -17.23 0.94
CA PRO A 14 4.12 -17.52 2.24
C PRO A 14 2.97 -18.51 2.07
N ALA A 15 2.95 -19.58 2.86
CA ALA A 15 1.96 -20.64 2.76
C ALA A 15 1.38 -21.01 4.13
N TYR A 16 0.05 -21.00 4.24
CA TYR A 16 -0.67 -21.49 5.40
C TYR A 16 -1.69 -22.54 4.95
N LYS A 17 -1.51 -23.79 5.36
CA LYS A 17 -2.34 -24.93 4.95
C LYS A 17 -2.45 -25.04 3.42
N PRO A 18 -1.31 -25.12 2.70
CA PRO A 18 -1.32 -25.22 1.26
C PRO A 18 -1.88 -26.57 0.78
N ASP A 19 -2.18 -26.63 -0.51
CA ASP A 19 -2.51 -27.88 -1.21
C ASP A 19 -1.42 -28.27 -2.22
N GLU A 20 -1.64 -29.33 -2.98
CA GLU A 20 -0.70 -29.90 -3.95
C GLU A 20 -0.24 -28.92 -5.04
N ARG A 21 -1.03 -27.85 -5.31
CA ARG A 21 -0.68 -26.81 -6.28
C ARG A 21 0.63 -26.09 -5.92
N LEU A 22 0.96 -26.03 -4.62
CA LEU A 22 2.24 -25.47 -4.19
C LEU A 22 3.43 -26.34 -4.67
N ILE A 23 3.29 -27.66 -4.69
CA ILE A 23 4.33 -28.57 -5.20
C ILE A 23 4.53 -28.36 -6.70
N ASP A 24 3.44 -28.26 -7.46
CA ASP A 24 3.48 -28.07 -8.90
C ASP A 24 4.11 -26.72 -9.26
N LEU A 25 3.68 -25.65 -8.61
CA LEU A 25 4.29 -24.32 -8.78
C LEU A 25 5.79 -24.35 -8.43
N THR A 26 6.17 -24.97 -7.32
CA THR A 26 7.57 -25.07 -6.89
C THR A 26 8.41 -25.85 -7.91
N ARG A 27 7.86 -26.93 -8.47
CA ARG A 27 8.53 -27.73 -9.51
C ARG A 27 8.79 -26.91 -10.76
N GLU A 28 7.77 -26.20 -11.27
CA GLU A 28 7.91 -25.36 -12.45
C GLU A 28 8.94 -24.24 -12.22
N LEU A 29 8.93 -23.60 -11.05
CA LEU A 29 9.87 -22.53 -10.74
C LEU A 29 11.33 -23.02 -10.62
N ILE A 30 11.56 -24.14 -9.93
CA ILE A 30 12.92 -24.65 -9.67
C ILE A 30 13.44 -25.50 -10.83
N VAL A 31 12.67 -26.54 -11.22
CA VAL A 31 13.17 -27.55 -12.15
C VAL A 31 13.14 -27.05 -13.59
N GLU A 32 12.07 -26.34 -13.98
CA GLU A 32 11.92 -25.88 -15.36
C GLU A 32 12.57 -24.52 -15.60
N ASN A 33 12.55 -23.63 -14.60
CA ASN A 33 13.03 -22.26 -14.74
C ASN A 33 14.31 -21.94 -13.95
N GLY A 34 14.82 -22.85 -13.13
CA GLY A 34 16.09 -22.70 -12.41
C GLY A 34 16.10 -21.57 -11.38
N LEU A 35 14.94 -21.22 -10.81
CA LEU A 35 14.80 -20.12 -9.86
C LEU A 35 15.10 -20.58 -8.43
N ASP A 36 15.61 -19.66 -7.61
CA ASP A 36 15.71 -19.84 -6.17
C ASP A 36 14.31 -19.60 -5.53
N VAL A 37 13.78 -20.57 -4.80
CA VAL A 37 12.46 -20.51 -4.16
C VAL A 37 12.61 -20.62 -2.64
N LEU A 38 12.00 -19.69 -1.93
CA LEU A 38 11.87 -19.68 -0.48
C LEU A 38 10.40 -19.74 -0.08
N LEU A 39 10.03 -20.80 0.59
CA LEU A 39 8.69 -20.97 1.16
C LEU A 39 8.72 -20.57 2.64
N VAL A 40 7.62 -20.02 3.14
CA VAL A 40 7.43 -19.82 4.58
C VAL A 40 6.18 -20.57 5.00
N ASP A 41 6.36 -21.67 5.73
CA ASP A 41 5.28 -22.37 6.42
C ASP A 41 4.81 -21.51 7.60
N ASP A 42 3.67 -20.88 7.47
CA ASP A 42 3.08 -20.03 8.52
C ASP A 42 2.27 -20.85 9.55
N GLY A 43 2.87 -21.92 10.06
CA GLY A 43 2.28 -22.78 11.11
C GLY A 43 1.16 -23.68 10.59
N GLY A 44 1.38 -24.34 9.42
CA GLY A 44 0.41 -25.20 8.76
C GLY A 44 0.10 -26.49 9.52
N GLN A 45 0.88 -26.84 10.55
CA GLN A 45 0.77 -28.06 11.34
C GLN A 45 1.23 -29.33 10.58
N GLU A 46 1.34 -30.44 11.30
CA GLU A 46 1.84 -31.72 10.81
C GLU A 46 1.08 -32.27 9.58
N ALA A 47 -0.21 -31.94 9.48
CA ALA A 47 -1.06 -32.38 8.37
C ALA A 47 -0.58 -31.89 6.99
N PHE A 48 0.17 -30.77 6.92
CA PHE A 48 0.67 -30.18 5.68
C PHE A 48 2.18 -30.36 5.50
N ALA A 49 2.87 -31.04 6.44
CA ALA A 49 4.32 -31.23 6.39
C ALA A 49 4.78 -31.93 5.10
N HIS A 50 4.00 -32.90 4.60
CA HIS A 50 4.30 -33.65 3.38
C HIS A 50 4.45 -32.74 2.14
N ILE A 51 3.67 -31.65 2.05
CA ILE A 51 3.73 -30.68 0.95
C ILE A 51 5.08 -29.92 1.00
N PHE A 52 5.43 -29.42 2.19
CA PHE A 52 6.72 -28.71 2.37
C PHE A 52 7.91 -29.62 2.19
N ASP A 53 7.81 -30.90 2.60
CA ASP A 53 8.88 -31.89 2.39
C ASP A 53 9.06 -32.23 0.91
N ALA A 54 7.97 -32.35 0.15
CA ALA A 54 8.03 -32.49 -1.30
C ALA A 54 8.69 -31.26 -1.96
N CYS A 55 8.35 -30.05 -1.54
CA CYS A 55 8.99 -28.84 -2.03
C CYS A 55 10.48 -28.77 -1.68
N ARG A 56 10.90 -29.20 -0.47
CA ARG A 56 12.33 -29.32 -0.09
C ARG A 56 13.05 -30.31 -0.98
N ALA A 57 12.44 -31.43 -1.30
CA ALA A 57 13.01 -32.44 -2.21
C ALA A 57 13.23 -31.89 -3.63
N LEU A 58 12.45 -30.90 -4.06
CA LEU A 58 12.66 -30.17 -5.32
C LEU A 58 13.76 -29.10 -5.24
N GLY A 59 14.26 -28.79 -4.04
CA GLY A 59 15.31 -27.79 -3.82
C GLY A 59 14.83 -26.47 -3.23
N ALA A 60 13.56 -26.34 -2.81
CA ALA A 60 13.06 -25.15 -2.16
C ALA A 60 13.63 -25.02 -0.73
N GLU A 61 13.96 -23.79 -0.34
CA GLU A 61 14.20 -23.47 1.06
C GLU A 61 12.86 -23.28 1.78
N VAL A 62 12.77 -23.74 3.04
CA VAL A 62 11.55 -23.62 3.83
C VAL A 62 11.87 -23.09 5.23
N ALA A 63 11.40 -21.87 5.51
CA ALA A 63 11.35 -21.34 6.86
C ALA A 63 10.01 -21.74 7.52
N VAL A 64 10.02 -22.01 8.83
CA VAL A 64 8.84 -22.55 9.53
C VAL A 64 8.49 -21.67 10.73
N HIS A 65 7.22 -21.34 10.87
CA HIS A 65 6.64 -20.76 12.07
C HIS A 65 6.00 -21.85 12.92
N ALA A 66 6.19 -21.79 14.25
CA ALA A 66 5.57 -22.75 15.16
C ALA A 66 4.04 -22.64 15.20
N VAL A 67 3.50 -21.46 14.91
CA VAL A 67 2.07 -21.15 14.89
C VAL A 67 1.77 -20.15 13.76
N ASN A 68 0.50 -20.06 13.33
CA ASN A 68 0.10 -19.05 12.34
C ASN A 68 0.30 -17.63 12.88
N MET A 69 1.22 -16.90 12.26
CA MET A 69 1.55 -15.52 12.59
C MET A 69 0.95 -14.52 11.61
N GLY A 70 0.50 -14.99 10.44
CA GLY A 70 -0.14 -14.22 9.39
C GLY A 70 0.78 -13.89 8.21
N LYS A 71 0.17 -13.65 7.05
CA LYS A 71 0.86 -13.44 5.76
C LYS A 71 1.95 -12.37 5.85
N GLY A 72 1.66 -11.23 6.49
CA GLY A 72 2.64 -10.14 6.64
C GLY A 72 3.86 -10.55 7.44
N ARG A 73 3.69 -11.34 8.52
CA ARG A 73 4.80 -11.89 9.29
C ARG A 73 5.58 -12.91 8.47
N ALA A 74 4.90 -13.78 7.76
CA ALA A 74 5.55 -14.77 6.88
C ALA A 74 6.39 -14.09 5.80
N LEU A 75 5.88 -13.04 5.16
CA LEU A 75 6.64 -12.24 4.20
C LEU A 75 7.89 -11.62 4.84
N LYS A 76 7.78 -11.02 6.04
CA LYS A 76 8.94 -10.43 6.74
C LYS A 76 9.98 -11.49 7.11
N THR A 77 9.54 -12.65 7.60
CA THR A 77 10.43 -13.78 7.90
C THR A 77 11.17 -14.24 6.64
N GLY A 78 10.45 -14.41 5.53
CA GLY A 78 11.05 -14.79 4.25
C GLY A 78 12.00 -13.74 3.70
N ILE A 79 11.63 -12.46 3.75
CA ILE A 79 12.51 -11.36 3.33
C ILE A 79 13.82 -11.38 4.14
N ASN A 80 13.72 -11.51 5.47
CA ASN A 80 14.92 -11.57 6.32
C ASN A 80 15.79 -12.81 6.02
N ALA A 81 15.19 -13.98 5.84
CA ALA A 81 15.90 -15.20 5.49
C ALA A 81 16.58 -15.10 4.11
N ALA A 82 15.88 -14.52 3.13
CA ALA A 82 16.43 -14.33 1.79
C ALA A 82 17.64 -13.38 1.79
N MET A 83 17.58 -12.26 2.51
CA MET A 83 18.71 -11.32 2.63
C MET A 83 19.96 -11.97 3.23
N LEU A 84 19.78 -12.93 4.16
CA LEU A 84 20.89 -13.66 4.77
C LEU A 84 21.47 -14.72 3.84
N LYS A 85 20.60 -15.43 3.10
CA LYS A 85 21.03 -16.56 2.25
C LYS A 85 21.53 -16.10 0.88
N TRP A 86 20.92 -15.08 0.30
CA TRP A 86 21.26 -14.56 -1.04
C TRP A 86 21.58 -13.05 -0.99
N PRO A 87 22.69 -12.65 -0.35
CA PRO A 87 23.01 -11.23 -0.11
C PRO A 87 23.17 -10.41 -1.40
N ASP A 88 23.54 -11.06 -2.50
CA ASP A 88 23.77 -10.44 -3.81
C ASP A 88 22.55 -10.50 -4.75
N MET A 89 21.35 -10.88 -4.27
CA MET A 89 20.15 -10.94 -5.10
C MET A 89 19.76 -9.58 -5.66
N ALA A 90 19.07 -9.57 -6.81
CA ALA A 90 18.44 -8.37 -7.39
C ALA A 90 17.25 -7.92 -6.54
N GLY A 91 16.54 -8.87 -5.98
CA GLY A 91 15.35 -8.65 -5.16
C GLY A 91 14.53 -9.92 -4.97
N ILE A 92 13.33 -9.74 -4.46
CA ILE A 92 12.39 -10.83 -4.16
C ILE A 92 11.11 -10.65 -4.98
N VAL A 93 10.61 -11.74 -5.58
CA VAL A 93 9.26 -11.78 -6.15
C VAL A 93 8.36 -12.56 -5.19
N THR A 94 7.34 -11.91 -4.64
CA THR A 94 6.35 -12.58 -3.80
C THR A 94 5.24 -13.19 -4.65
N ALA A 95 4.79 -14.39 -4.32
CA ALA A 95 3.63 -15.04 -4.94
C ALA A 95 2.78 -15.73 -3.87
N ASP A 96 1.50 -15.96 -4.16
CA ASP A 96 0.59 -16.68 -3.28
C ASP A 96 0.67 -18.20 -3.52
N ALA A 97 0.39 -19.00 -2.48
CA ALA A 97 0.48 -20.46 -2.53
C ALA A 97 -0.77 -21.13 -3.12
N ASP A 98 -1.77 -20.36 -3.55
CA ASP A 98 -3.10 -20.84 -3.96
C ASP A 98 -3.19 -21.20 -5.46
N GLY A 99 -2.10 -21.03 -6.21
CA GLY A 99 -2.05 -21.33 -7.64
C GLY A 99 -2.63 -20.24 -8.54
N GLN A 100 -2.97 -19.07 -8.00
CA GLN A 100 -3.52 -17.97 -8.80
C GLN A 100 -2.45 -17.21 -9.60
N HIS A 101 -1.17 -17.45 -9.35
CA HIS A 101 -0.04 -16.82 -10.04
C HIS A 101 0.68 -17.84 -10.92
N THR A 102 0.74 -17.56 -12.22
CA THR A 102 1.44 -18.43 -13.17
C THR A 102 2.96 -18.24 -13.10
N PRO A 103 3.77 -19.26 -13.38
CA PRO A 103 5.21 -19.10 -13.55
C PRO A 103 5.57 -18.05 -14.58
N ALA A 104 4.82 -17.95 -15.68
CA ALA A 104 5.02 -16.95 -16.72
C ALA A 104 4.86 -15.51 -16.19
N ASP A 105 3.88 -15.27 -15.30
CA ASP A 105 3.71 -13.97 -14.66
C ASP A 105 4.85 -13.66 -13.69
N ILE A 106 5.30 -14.65 -12.92
CA ILE A 106 6.44 -14.51 -12.00
C ILE A 106 7.70 -14.14 -12.78
N LEU A 107 7.97 -14.79 -13.91
CA LEU A 107 9.11 -14.48 -14.78
C LEU A 107 9.02 -13.07 -15.36
N ARG A 108 7.84 -12.63 -15.79
CA ARG A 108 7.64 -11.24 -16.25
C ARG A 108 7.94 -10.20 -15.17
N LEU A 109 7.60 -10.49 -13.91
CA LEU A 109 7.93 -9.61 -12.80
C LEU A 109 9.43 -9.62 -12.49
N ILE A 110 10.11 -10.75 -12.64
CA ILE A 110 11.58 -10.84 -12.50
C ILE A 110 12.28 -9.99 -13.57
N ASP A 111 11.82 -10.06 -14.82
CA ASP A 111 12.38 -9.23 -15.89
C ASP A 111 12.14 -7.73 -15.62
N ALA A 112 10.94 -7.36 -15.23
CA ALA A 112 10.60 -5.99 -14.88
C ALA A 112 11.39 -5.48 -13.65
N LEU A 113 11.71 -6.35 -12.67
CA LEU A 113 12.57 -6.02 -11.53
C LEU A 113 13.99 -5.65 -11.97
N HIS A 114 14.53 -6.38 -12.95
CA HIS A 114 15.86 -6.08 -13.50
C HIS A 114 15.87 -4.76 -14.30
N GLU A 115 14.79 -4.46 -15.02
CA GLU A 115 14.66 -3.23 -15.79
C GLU A 115 14.39 -2.00 -14.91
N HIS A 116 13.75 -2.20 -13.75
CA HIS A 116 13.32 -1.13 -12.84
C HIS A 116 13.78 -1.39 -11.40
N PRO A 117 15.10 -1.42 -11.11
CA PRO A 117 15.62 -1.75 -9.78
C PRO A 117 15.32 -0.69 -8.70
N ASP A 118 14.80 0.46 -9.09
CA ASP A 118 14.37 1.58 -8.24
C ASP A 118 12.86 1.61 -7.99
N LYS A 119 12.11 0.60 -8.48
CA LYS A 119 10.64 0.56 -8.38
C LYS A 119 10.15 -0.74 -7.74
N LEU A 120 9.07 -0.64 -6.99
CA LEU A 120 8.24 -1.79 -6.68
C LEU A 120 7.49 -2.20 -7.94
N VAL A 121 7.60 -3.45 -8.37
CA VAL A 121 6.83 -3.98 -9.49
C VAL A 121 5.56 -4.67 -8.96
N LEU A 122 4.41 -4.31 -9.50
CA LEU A 122 3.11 -4.91 -9.15
C LEU A 122 2.58 -5.72 -10.32
N GLY A 123 2.20 -6.95 -10.07
CA GLY A 123 1.36 -7.71 -11.00
C GLY A 123 -0.07 -7.17 -10.94
N SER A 124 -0.46 -6.41 -11.95
CA SER A 124 -1.79 -5.79 -12.01
C SER A 124 -2.74 -6.65 -12.81
N ARG A 125 -3.78 -7.17 -12.15
CA ARG A 125 -4.80 -8.00 -12.81
C ARG A 125 -5.60 -7.18 -13.81
N THR A 126 -5.67 -7.67 -15.04
CA THR A 126 -6.55 -7.09 -16.05
C THR A 126 -7.96 -7.63 -15.83
N PHE A 127 -8.84 -6.79 -15.27
CA PHE A 127 -10.25 -7.15 -15.02
C PHE A 127 -11.06 -7.14 -16.32
N THR A 128 -10.61 -7.91 -17.32
CA THR A 128 -11.32 -8.14 -18.60
C THR A 128 -12.06 -9.48 -18.49
N GLY A 129 -13.41 -9.44 -18.42
CA GLY A 129 -14.24 -10.64 -18.34
C GLY A 129 -15.22 -10.62 -17.16
N ASP A 130 -15.81 -11.77 -16.84
CA ASP A 130 -16.77 -11.96 -15.73
C ASP A 130 -16.08 -11.95 -14.36
N VAL A 131 -15.70 -10.75 -13.92
CA VAL A 131 -15.16 -10.55 -12.58
C VAL A 131 -16.30 -10.40 -11.59
N PRO A 132 -16.31 -11.12 -10.46
CA PRO A 132 -17.33 -10.98 -9.42
C PRO A 132 -17.47 -9.51 -9.00
N PHE A 133 -18.71 -9.01 -8.99
CA PHE A 133 -19.03 -7.60 -8.70
C PHE A 133 -18.39 -7.09 -7.40
N LYS A 134 -18.35 -7.94 -6.36
CA LYS A 134 -17.72 -7.63 -5.06
C LYS A 134 -16.21 -7.37 -5.17
N SER A 135 -15.50 -8.14 -5.98
CA SER A 135 -14.05 -7.98 -6.20
C SER A 135 -13.75 -6.69 -6.96
N ARG A 136 -14.52 -6.40 -8.02
CA ARG A 136 -14.38 -5.17 -8.83
C ARG A 136 -14.63 -3.90 -8.01
N TRP A 137 -15.70 -3.88 -7.21
CA TRP A 137 -16.04 -2.74 -6.36
C TRP A 137 -15.05 -2.56 -5.21
N GLY A 138 -14.66 -3.64 -4.54
CA GLY A 138 -13.66 -3.61 -3.46
C GLY A 138 -12.35 -3.01 -3.94
N ASN A 139 -11.81 -3.49 -5.07
CA ASN A 139 -10.56 -2.96 -5.63
C ASN A 139 -10.72 -1.50 -6.08
N ARG A 140 -11.85 -1.11 -6.69
CA ARG A 140 -12.10 0.28 -7.12
C ARG A 140 -12.10 1.26 -5.95
N ILE A 141 -12.78 0.91 -4.85
CA ILE A 141 -12.81 1.73 -3.62
C ILE A 141 -11.40 1.81 -3.03
N THR A 142 -10.72 0.68 -2.88
CA THR A 142 -9.38 0.62 -2.28
C THR A 142 -8.37 1.42 -3.12
N ARG A 143 -8.43 1.32 -4.45
CA ARG A 143 -7.61 2.12 -5.38
C ARG A 143 -7.85 3.63 -5.23
N PHE A 144 -9.12 4.04 -5.17
CA PHE A 144 -9.48 5.45 -4.99
C PHE A 144 -8.93 5.99 -3.67
N VAL A 145 -9.13 5.25 -2.58
CA VAL A 145 -8.67 5.68 -1.26
C VAL A 145 -7.16 5.60 -1.13
N TYR A 146 -6.52 4.58 -1.73
CA TYR A 146 -5.07 4.52 -1.82
C TYR A 146 -4.51 5.72 -2.60
N ALA A 147 -5.06 6.04 -3.77
CA ALA A 147 -4.67 7.21 -4.55
C ALA A 147 -4.85 8.51 -3.74
N LEU A 148 -5.93 8.61 -2.95
CA LEU A 148 -6.18 9.74 -2.06
C LEU A 148 -5.14 9.83 -0.93
N ALA A 149 -4.70 8.72 -0.37
CA ALA A 149 -3.77 8.68 0.77
C ALA A 149 -2.29 8.82 0.35
N SER A 150 -1.90 8.24 -0.78
CA SER A 150 -0.49 8.15 -1.23
C SER A 150 -0.11 9.16 -2.32
N GLY A 151 -1.10 9.72 -3.03
CA GLY A 151 -0.86 10.51 -4.24
C GLY A 151 -0.46 9.66 -5.46
N VAL A 152 -0.38 8.34 -5.33
CA VAL A 152 0.03 7.41 -6.39
C VAL A 152 -1.18 6.62 -6.89
N LYS A 153 -1.34 6.54 -8.21
CA LYS A 153 -2.39 5.70 -8.82
C LYS A 153 -1.81 4.33 -9.15
N VAL A 154 -2.46 3.27 -8.69
CA VAL A 154 -2.13 1.89 -9.03
C VAL A 154 -3.37 1.16 -9.55
N GLY A 155 -3.17 0.23 -10.48
CA GLY A 155 -4.21 -0.57 -11.09
C GLY A 155 -4.78 -1.64 -10.17
N ASP A 156 -3.92 -2.26 -9.34
CA ASP A 156 -4.33 -3.28 -8.37
C ASP A 156 -3.56 -3.11 -7.05
N THR A 157 -4.28 -2.76 -5.99
CA THR A 157 -3.71 -2.61 -4.65
C THR A 157 -3.72 -3.92 -3.85
N GLN A 158 -4.42 -4.94 -4.32
CA GLN A 158 -4.69 -6.18 -3.58
C GLN A 158 -3.90 -7.38 -4.11
N THR A 159 -3.10 -7.20 -5.15
CA THR A 159 -2.28 -8.28 -5.70
C THR A 159 -1.21 -8.73 -4.70
N GLY A 160 -1.03 -10.06 -4.55
CA GLY A 160 0.08 -10.67 -3.81
C GLY A 160 1.34 -10.84 -4.66
N LEU A 161 1.22 -10.76 -6.00
CA LEU A 161 2.34 -10.88 -6.92
C LEU A 161 3.07 -9.54 -7.06
N ARG A 162 4.24 -9.43 -6.43
CA ARG A 162 5.04 -8.20 -6.35
C ARG A 162 6.51 -8.50 -6.48
N ALA A 163 7.27 -7.64 -7.16
CA ALA A 163 8.72 -7.71 -7.12
C ALA A 163 9.29 -6.54 -6.29
N LEU A 164 10.12 -6.90 -5.33
CA LEU A 164 10.66 -6.04 -4.28
C LEU A 164 12.17 -5.88 -4.53
N PRO A 165 12.67 -4.68 -4.90
CA PRO A 165 14.10 -4.47 -5.10
C PRO A 165 14.92 -4.73 -3.84
N ALA A 166 16.09 -5.34 -3.97
CA ALA A 166 16.96 -5.71 -2.85
C ALA A 166 17.27 -4.53 -1.92
N ALA A 167 17.52 -3.34 -2.47
CA ALA A 167 17.83 -2.14 -1.69
C ALA A 167 16.70 -1.72 -0.73
N SER A 168 15.46 -2.09 -1.01
CA SER A 168 14.28 -1.73 -0.20
C SER A 168 13.95 -2.74 0.91
N LEU A 169 14.45 -3.97 0.82
CA LEU A 169 14.09 -5.07 1.72
C LEU A 169 14.34 -4.78 3.21
N PRO A 170 15.47 -4.16 3.61
CA PRO A 170 15.71 -3.83 5.02
C PRO A 170 14.67 -2.86 5.60
N ALA A 171 14.12 -1.96 4.77
CA ALA A 171 13.05 -1.06 5.19
C ALA A 171 11.70 -1.79 5.27
N MET A 172 11.43 -2.69 4.33
CA MET A 172 10.18 -3.46 4.27
C MET A 172 9.99 -4.38 5.48
N VAL A 173 11.03 -5.03 5.98
CA VAL A 173 10.95 -5.85 7.22
C VAL A 173 10.46 -5.04 8.43
N ARG A 174 10.72 -3.73 8.46
CA ARG A 174 10.37 -2.84 9.57
C ARG A 174 8.97 -2.24 9.47
N ILE A 175 8.27 -2.46 8.36
CA ILE A 175 6.91 -1.95 8.16
C ILE A 175 5.95 -2.71 9.08
N GLU A 176 5.01 -1.97 9.68
CA GLU A 176 3.98 -2.53 10.55
C GLU A 176 2.99 -3.39 9.76
N GLY A 177 2.32 -4.31 10.45
CA GLY A 177 1.35 -5.24 9.89
C GLY A 177 1.88 -6.67 9.89
N GLU A 178 1.04 -7.60 10.39
CA GLU A 178 1.41 -9.01 10.51
C GLU A 178 0.57 -9.89 9.59
N ARG A 179 -0.56 -9.34 9.06
CA ARG A 179 -1.48 -10.05 8.19
C ARG A 179 -1.59 -9.34 6.82
N TYR A 180 -2.75 -9.32 6.21
CA TYR A 180 -2.98 -8.73 4.87
C TYR A 180 -2.77 -7.20 4.84
N GLU A 181 -2.92 -6.51 5.98
CA GLU A 181 -2.64 -5.07 6.09
C GLU A 181 -1.18 -4.70 5.80
N TYR A 182 -0.24 -5.64 5.96
CA TYR A 182 1.17 -5.41 5.66
C TYR A 182 1.39 -4.98 4.20
N GLU A 183 0.77 -5.67 3.27
CA GLU A 183 0.91 -5.39 1.83
C GLU A 183 0.39 -4.00 1.47
N MET A 184 -0.69 -3.54 2.12
CA MET A 184 -1.18 -2.18 1.99
C MET A 184 -0.23 -1.15 2.64
N ASN A 185 0.31 -1.48 3.83
CA ASN A 185 1.26 -0.61 4.50
C ASN A 185 2.55 -0.44 3.71
N VAL A 186 3.04 -1.49 3.01
CA VAL A 186 4.16 -1.40 2.08
C VAL A 186 3.86 -0.37 0.99
N LEU A 187 2.70 -0.45 0.33
CA LEU A 187 2.30 0.49 -0.71
C LEU A 187 2.25 1.94 -0.18
N LEU A 188 1.67 2.16 1.00
CA LEU A 188 1.56 3.49 1.61
C LEU A 188 2.92 4.09 1.99
N LYS A 189 3.95 3.26 2.19
CA LYS A 189 5.30 3.67 2.58
C LYS A 189 6.28 3.79 1.41
N LEU A 190 5.88 3.50 0.17
CA LEU A 190 6.77 3.56 -0.99
C LEU A 190 7.43 4.92 -1.15
N ARG A 191 6.66 6.00 -0.99
CA ARG A 191 7.19 7.37 -1.07
C ARG A 191 8.24 7.67 -0.01
N ASP A 192 8.03 7.20 1.22
CA ASP A 192 8.98 7.36 2.33
C ASP A 192 10.29 6.58 2.07
N MET A 193 10.22 5.50 1.29
CA MET A 193 11.36 4.69 0.86
C MET A 193 12.02 5.20 -0.44
N GLY A 194 11.47 6.23 -1.07
CA GLY A 194 11.94 6.74 -2.35
C GLY A 194 11.70 5.80 -3.54
N LEU A 195 10.74 4.86 -3.41
CA LEU A 195 10.42 3.89 -4.45
C LEU A 195 9.27 4.36 -5.33
N GLY A 196 9.46 4.25 -6.65
CA GLY A 196 8.36 4.33 -7.61
C GLY A 196 7.57 3.03 -7.68
N VAL A 197 6.51 3.02 -8.49
CA VAL A 197 5.72 1.82 -8.83
C VAL A 197 5.82 1.58 -10.33
N PHE A 198 5.96 0.32 -10.72
CA PHE A 198 5.81 -0.15 -12.10
C PHE A 198 4.78 -1.27 -12.11
N GLU A 199 3.86 -1.28 -13.06
CA GLU A 199 2.80 -2.29 -13.15
C GLU A 199 3.01 -3.18 -14.36
N VAL A 200 2.95 -4.50 -14.13
CA VAL A 200 2.99 -5.53 -15.16
C VAL A 200 1.60 -6.15 -15.24
N PRO A 201 0.92 -6.12 -16.39
CA PRO A 201 -0.35 -6.82 -16.55
C PRO A 201 -0.16 -8.32 -16.34
N ILE A 202 -0.98 -8.93 -15.49
CA ILE A 202 -0.96 -10.37 -15.20
C ILE A 202 -2.32 -11.00 -15.52
N GLU A 203 -2.32 -12.31 -15.71
CA GLU A 203 -3.53 -13.07 -15.87
C GLU A 203 -4.34 -13.10 -14.58
N THR A 204 -5.66 -13.12 -14.70
CA THR A 204 -6.57 -13.27 -13.56
C THR A 204 -7.11 -14.68 -13.57
N ILE A 205 -6.58 -15.54 -12.69
CA ILE A 205 -7.03 -16.92 -12.55
C ILE A 205 -7.95 -16.98 -11.33
N TYR A 206 -9.20 -17.39 -11.57
CA TYR A 206 -10.16 -17.68 -10.52
C TYR A 206 -10.24 -19.20 -10.34
N ILE A 207 -9.81 -19.68 -9.18
CA ILE A 207 -9.88 -21.11 -8.82
C ILE A 207 -10.96 -21.26 -7.76
N ASP A 208 -11.95 -22.09 -8.01
CA ASP A 208 -13.04 -22.48 -7.07
C ASP A 208 -13.64 -21.29 -6.28
N ASP A 209 -14.03 -20.22 -6.96
CA ASP A 209 -14.60 -19.01 -6.34
C ASP A 209 -13.76 -18.46 -5.16
N ASN A 210 -12.44 -18.66 -5.17
CA ASN A 210 -11.50 -18.32 -4.10
C ASN A 210 -11.66 -19.15 -2.81
N ALA A 211 -12.16 -20.36 -2.89
CA ALA A 211 -12.33 -21.26 -1.72
C ALA A 211 -11.00 -21.58 -1.00
N GLY A 212 -9.87 -21.53 -1.70
CA GLY A 212 -8.52 -21.69 -1.12
C GLY A 212 -7.98 -20.45 -0.39
N SER A 213 -8.66 -19.32 -0.46
CA SER A 213 -8.20 -18.09 0.21
C SER A 213 -8.60 -18.10 1.68
N HIS A 214 -7.63 -18.07 2.58
CA HIS A 214 -7.84 -17.87 4.03
C HIS A 214 -8.16 -16.41 4.40
N PHE A 215 -8.44 -15.57 3.42
CA PHE A 215 -8.88 -14.19 3.60
C PHE A 215 -10.27 -14.15 4.22
N ASN A 216 -10.37 -13.57 5.43
CA ASN A 216 -11.68 -13.30 6.03
C ASN A 216 -12.22 -11.95 5.52
N PRO A 217 -13.26 -11.94 4.65
CA PRO A 217 -13.69 -10.70 3.98
C PRO A 217 -14.08 -9.58 4.94
N VAL A 218 -14.57 -9.91 6.14
CA VAL A 218 -15.01 -8.91 7.11
C VAL A 218 -13.84 -8.45 7.99
N ARG A 219 -13.09 -9.38 8.58
CA ARG A 219 -12.03 -9.06 9.55
C ARG A 219 -10.81 -8.44 8.89
N ASP A 220 -10.37 -8.99 7.76
CA ASP A 220 -9.14 -8.57 7.09
C ASP A 220 -9.40 -7.32 6.25
N ALA A 221 -10.57 -7.22 5.59
CA ALA A 221 -11.01 -5.97 4.98
C ALA A 221 -11.12 -4.84 6.01
N PHE A 222 -11.67 -5.10 7.21
CA PHE A 222 -11.75 -4.10 8.26
C PHE A 222 -10.37 -3.56 8.66
N LYS A 223 -9.35 -4.41 8.77
CA LYS A 223 -7.99 -3.98 9.08
C LYS A 223 -7.37 -3.14 7.97
N ILE A 224 -7.55 -3.55 6.72
CA ILE A 224 -7.09 -2.78 5.55
C ILE A 224 -7.82 -1.42 5.53
N TYR A 225 -9.14 -1.42 5.68
CA TYR A 225 -9.94 -0.18 5.71
C TYR A 225 -9.65 0.70 6.93
N MET A 226 -9.26 0.12 8.07
CA MET A 226 -8.86 0.92 9.24
C MET A 226 -7.60 1.75 8.99
N VAL A 227 -6.64 1.24 8.22
CA VAL A 227 -5.47 2.06 7.82
C VAL A 227 -5.94 3.26 7.00
N ILE A 228 -6.79 3.01 6.03
CA ILE A 228 -7.41 4.03 5.17
C ILE A 228 -8.31 4.97 5.98
N PHE A 229 -9.13 4.42 6.87
CA PHE A 229 -10.04 5.19 7.72
C PHE A 229 -9.31 6.17 8.66
N LYS A 230 -8.15 5.79 9.17
CA LYS A 230 -7.29 6.69 9.96
C LYS A 230 -6.89 7.95 9.18
N TYR A 231 -6.54 7.82 7.91
CA TYR A 231 -6.23 8.95 7.03
C TYR A 231 -7.46 9.84 6.81
N LEU A 232 -8.60 9.25 6.45
CA LEU A 232 -9.84 9.98 6.23
C LEU A 232 -10.33 10.66 7.51
N PHE A 233 -10.24 9.98 8.64
CA PHE A 233 -10.64 10.52 9.95
C PHE A 233 -9.78 11.72 10.35
N SER A 234 -8.46 11.62 10.17
CA SER A 234 -7.55 12.75 10.43
C SER A 234 -7.91 13.98 9.58
N SER A 235 -8.16 13.77 8.29
CA SER A 235 -8.54 14.86 7.36
C SER A 235 -9.90 15.44 7.69
N ALA A 236 -10.89 14.59 7.98
CA ALA A 236 -12.24 15.02 8.35
C ALA A 236 -12.24 15.80 9.68
N THR A 237 -11.50 15.31 10.68
CA THR A 237 -11.36 16.01 11.98
C THR A 237 -10.73 17.37 11.79
N SER A 238 -9.68 17.48 11.00
CA SER A 238 -9.02 18.75 10.70
C SER A 238 -9.93 19.72 9.97
N PHE A 239 -10.76 19.24 9.04
CA PHE A 239 -11.76 20.03 8.35
C PHE A 239 -12.83 20.56 9.31
N VAL A 240 -13.35 19.72 10.22
CA VAL A 240 -14.34 20.13 11.22
C VAL A 240 -13.76 21.19 12.15
N VAL A 241 -12.52 21.02 12.64
CA VAL A 241 -11.83 22.00 13.48
C VAL A 241 -11.63 23.32 12.73
N ASP A 242 -11.19 23.26 11.48
CA ASP A 242 -10.97 24.43 10.63
C ASP A 242 -12.26 25.22 10.44
N TYR A 243 -13.35 24.55 10.09
CA TYR A 243 -14.63 25.18 9.86
C TYR A 243 -15.26 25.75 11.14
N ALA A 244 -15.19 25.00 12.23
CA ALA A 244 -15.70 25.45 13.54
C ALA A 244 -14.98 26.70 14.05
N LEU A 245 -13.63 26.70 13.96
CA LEU A 245 -12.82 27.88 14.34
C LEU A 245 -13.08 29.07 13.44
N TYR A 246 -13.17 28.85 12.12
CA TYR A 246 -13.51 29.91 11.19
C TYR A 246 -14.85 30.54 11.53
N TRP A 247 -15.89 29.73 11.75
CA TRP A 247 -17.23 30.21 12.11
C TRP A 247 -17.24 30.96 13.45
N LEU A 248 -16.53 30.43 14.46
CA LEU A 248 -16.37 31.05 15.77
C LEU A 248 -15.71 32.43 15.67
N CYS A 249 -14.59 32.53 14.97
CA CYS A 249 -13.86 33.79 14.75
C CYS A 249 -14.73 34.83 14.04
N LEU A 250 -15.47 34.42 13.01
CA LEU A 250 -16.29 35.30 12.21
C LEU A 250 -17.52 35.77 12.97
N ARG A 251 -18.22 34.89 13.72
CA ARG A 251 -19.53 35.17 14.34
C ARG A 251 -19.43 35.59 15.78
N ALA A 252 -18.58 34.98 16.60
CA ALA A 252 -18.49 35.29 18.03
C ALA A 252 -17.50 36.44 18.30
N PHE A 253 -16.40 36.51 17.55
CA PHE A 253 -15.39 37.56 17.74
C PHE A 253 -15.51 38.73 16.73
N GLY A 254 -16.39 38.63 15.73
CA GLY A 254 -16.60 39.68 14.72
C GLY A 254 -15.35 39.96 13.85
N LEU A 255 -14.44 39.01 13.73
CA LEU A 255 -13.22 39.17 12.93
C LEU A 255 -13.55 39.16 11.44
N SER A 256 -12.69 39.80 10.62
CA SER A 256 -12.83 39.73 9.16
C SER A 256 -12.71 38.31 8.65
N ALA A 257 -13.31 38.01 7.50
CA ALA A 257 -13.24 36.68 6.86
C ALA A 257 -11.82 36.24 6.63
N LEU A 258 -10.91 37.15 6.22
CA LEU A 258 -9.51 36.89 5.99
C LEU A 258 -8.78 36.47 7.26
N VAL A 259 -8.95 37.21 8.35
CA VAL A 259 -8.29 36.91 9.63
C VAL A 259 -8.85 35.60 10.22
N SER A 260 -10.16 35.41 10.15
CA SER A 260 -10.84 34.19 10.62
C SER A 260 -10.34 32.96 9.86
N TYR A 261 -10.17 33.06 8.53
CA TYR A 261 -9.64 31.99 7.71
C TYR A 261 -8.18 31.65 8.06
N ALA A 262 -7.32 32.68 8.20
CA ALA A 262 -5.89 32.49 8.53
C ALA A 262 -5.72 31.81 9.89
N LEU A 263 -6.45 32.25 10.92
CA LEU A 263 -6.39 31.66 12.26
C LEU A 263 -6.91 30.21 12.28
N ALA A 264 -8.04 29.95 11.64
CA ALA A 264 -8.60 28.61 11.54
C ALA A 264 -7.62 27.65 10.84
N ARG A 265 -7.02 28.09 9.72
CA ARG A 265 -6.06 27.29 8.97
C ARG A 265 -4.77 27.03 9.74
N LEU A 266 -4.28 28.00 10.50
CA LEU A 266 -3.11 27.82 11.35
C LEU A 266 -3.33 26.71 12.38
N VAL A 267 -4.47 26.74 13.08
CA VAL A 267 -4.78 25.74 14.12
C VAL A 267 -5.11 24.38 13.51
N SER A 268 -5.93 24.34 12.47
CA SER A 268 -6.32 23.07 11.83
C SER A 268 -5.13 22.35 11.19
N SER A 269 -4.17 23.08 10.64
CA SER A 269 -2.93 22.50 10.10
C SER A 269 -2.08 21.84 11.19
N GLN A 270 -2.01 22.41 12.40
CA GLN A 270 -1.34 21.79 13.54
C GLN A 270 -2.06 20.52 13.99
N VAL A 271 -3.38 20.56 14.09
CA VAL A 271 -4.22 19.39 14.42
C VAL A 271 -4.01 18.27 13.40
N ASN A 272 -4.05 18.59 12.10
CA ASN A 272 -3.82 17.63 11.03
C ASN A 272 -2.42 17.00 11.11
N TYR A 273 -1.41 17.83 11.33
CA TYR A 273 -0.03 17.35 11.48
C TYR A 273 0.11 16.38 12.67
N HIS A 274 -0.42 16.74 13.84
CA HIS A 274 -0.34 15.90 15.03
C HIS A 274 -1.14 14.61 14.90
N LEU A 275 -2.36 14.67 14.35
CA LEU A 275 -3.17 13.49 14.09
C LEU A 275 -2.47 12.55 13.09
N ASN A 276 -1.96 13.06 11.98
CA ASN A 276 -1.24 12.24 11.00
C ASN A 276 0.04 11.65 11.61
N LYS A 277 0.81 12.43 12.35
CA LYS A 277 2.03 11.95 12.99
C LYS A 277 1.77 10.79 13.96
N HIS A 278 0.73 10.88 14.78
CA HIS A 278 0.47 9.88 15.84
C HIS A 278 -0.41 8.73 15.37
N THR A 279 -1.46 8.98 14.58
CA THR A 279 -2.44 7.95 14.18
C THR A 279 -2.06 7.23 12.89
N VAL A 280 -1.38 7.92 11.97
CA VAL A 280 -1.06 7.38 10.65
C VAL A 280 0.39 6.89 10.58
N PHE A 281 1.35 7.70 11.07
CA PHE A 281 2.78 7.42 10.95
C PHE A 281 3.43 6.85 12.22
N GLY A 282 2.64 6.46 13.23
CA GLY A 282 3.17 5.82 14.43
C GLY A 282 4.28 6.62 15.16
N GLY A 283 4.24 7.95 15.08
CA GLY A 283 5.23 8.83 15.72
C GLY A 283 6.56 9.03 14.97
N ARG A 284 6.78 8.38 13.83
CA ARG A 284 8.06 8.34 13.10
C ARG A 284 8.17 9.28 11.90
N GLY A 285 7.35 10.30 11.78
CA GLY A 285 7.45 11.29 10.69
C GLY A 285 8.82 11.95 10.64
N GLY A 286 9.54 11.81 9.51
CA GLY A 286 10.86 12.43 9.32
C GLY A 286 10.79 13.95 9.39
N ARG A 287 11.80 14.58 10.01
CA ARG A 287 11.92 16.06 10.15
C ARG A 287 12.00 16.80 8.81
N SER A 288 12.35 16.12 7.73
CA SER A 288 12.56 16.76 6.40
C SER A 288 11.27 17.06 5.62
N SER A 289 10.14 16.43 5.95
CA SER A 289 8.85 16.68 5.28
C SER A 289 8.09 17.89 5.85
N MET A 290 8.43 18.35 7.06
CA MET A 290 7.79 19.48 7.71
C MET A 290 7.82 20.79 6.91
N PRO A 291 8.98 21.28 6.41
CA PRO A 291 9.03 22.56 5.73
C PRO A 291 8.18 22.60 4.46
N LYS A 292 8.18 21.49 3.69
CA LYS A 292 7.38 21.37 2.47
C LYS A 292 5.88 21.36 2.76
N TYR A 293 5.47 20.65 3.81
CA TYR A 293 4.07 20.61 4.26
C TYR A 293 3.58 22.01 4.67
N TYR A 294 4.35 22.73 5.51
CA TYR A 294 3.96 24.07 5.94
C TYR A 294 3.99 25.09 4.81
N ALA A 295 4.95 25.02 3.89
CA ALA A 295 4.96 25.87 2.70
C ALA A 295 3.68 25.69 1.87
N LEU A 296 3.25 24.45 1.64
CA LEU A 296 1.99 24.14 0.96
C LEU A 296 0.78 24.68 1.72
N CYS A 297 0.74 24.48 3.05
CA CYS A 297 -0.34 25.00 3.91
C CYS A 297 -0.44 26.54 3.86
N VAL A 298 0.70 27.24 3.83
CA VAL A 298 0.72 28.70 3.73
C VAL A 298 0.20 29.17 2.37
N VAL A 299 0.66 28.58 1.27
CA VAL A 299 0.18 28.93 -0.08
C VAL A 299 -1.31 28.70 -0.21
N GLN A 300 -1.81 27.56 0.23
CA GLN A 300 -3.23 27.25 0.23
C GLN A 300 -4.04 28.16 1.14
N GLY A 301 -3.49 28.45 2.33
CA GLY A 301 -4.11 29.37 3.27
C GLY A 301 -4.31 30.76 2.68
N LEU A 302 -3.29 31.30 2.01
CA LEU A 302 -3.35 32.63 1.37
C LEU A 302 -4.34 32.63 0.20
N LEU A 303 -4.31 31.63 -0.67
CA LEU A 303 -5.26 31.51 -1.78
C LEU A 303 -6.71 31.33 -1.29
N GLY A 304 -6.95 30.50 -0.30
CA GLY A 304 -8.27 30.30 0.27
C GLY A 304 -8.80 31.54 0.97
N ALA A 305 -7.96 32.25 1.73
CA ALA A 305 -8.32 33.49 2.38
C ALA A 305 -8.73 34.57 1.36
N ALA A 306 -7.96 34.71 0.28
CA ALA A 306 -8.27 35.66 -0.80
C ALA A 306 -9.60 35.31 -1.49
N LEU A 307 -9.82 34.03 -1.82
CA LEU A 307 -11.05 33.58 -2.46
C LEU A 307 -12.28 33.77 -1.55
N VAL A 308 -12.18 33.43 -0.26
CA VAL A 308 -13.29 33.60 0.70
C VAL A 308 -13.61 35.07 0.96
N GLN A 309 -12.63 35.96 0.77
CA GLN A 309 -12.86 37.41 0.88
C GLN A 309 -13.46 38.01 -0.38
N VAL A 310 -13.06 37.61 -1.57
CA VAL A 310 -13.48 38.19 -2.84
C VAL A 310 -14.80 37.60 -3.36
N LEU A 311 -14.98 36.28 -3.27
CA LEU A 311 -16.16 35.63 -3.84
C LEU A 311 -17.51 36.11 -3.32
N PRO A 312 -17.70 36.53 -2.02
CA PRO A 312 -18.96 37.09 -1.56
C PRO A 312 -19.38 38.39 -2.25
N SER A 313 -18.46 39.13 -2.88
CA SER A 313 -18.80 40.33 -3.67
C SER A 313 -19.39 40.00 -5.05
N VAL A 314 -19.22 38.78 -5.54
CA VAL A 314 -19.69 38.31 -6.86
C VAL A 314 -20.86 37.31 -6.69
N ILE A 315 -20.80 36.47 -5.65
CA ILE A 315 -21.78 35.43 -5.38
C ILE A 315 -22.60 35.83 -4.12
N PRO A 316 -23.93 35.91 -4.19
CA PRO A 316 -24.76 36.36 -3.05
C PRO A 316 -24.92 35.29 -1.96
N LEU A 317 -23.80 34.76 -1.49
CA LEU A 317 -23.70 33.75 -0.42
C LEU A 317 -22.77 34.26 0.68
N SER A 318 -23.05 33.83 1.92
CA SER A 318 -22.15 34.18 3.04
C SER A 318 -20.77 33.56 2.90
N ALA A 319 -19.75 34.26 3.40
CA ALA A 319 -18.36 33.78 3.39
C ALA A 319 -18.20 32.38 4.04
N ALA A 320 -19.04 32.06 5.04
CA ALA A 320 -19.07 30.76 5.68
C ALA A 320 -19.52 29.64 4.73
N ILE A 321 -20.51 29.90 3.87
CA ILE A 321 -20.98 28.93 2.88
C ILE A 321 -19.94 28.77 1.75
N ILE A 322 -19.37 29.88 1.28
CA ILE A 322 -18.35 29.92 0.20
C ILE A 322 -17.09 29.19 0.60
N LYS A 323 -16.72 29.21 1.88
CA LYS A 323 -15.51 28.51 2.36
C LYS A 323 -15.52 27.02 2.05
N ILE A 324 -16.67 26.34 2.12
CA ILE A 324 -16.76 24.89 1.89
C ILE A 324 -16.32 24.50 0.47
N PRO A 325 -16.90 25.04 -0.61
CA PRO A 325 -16.45 24.71 -1.97
C PRO A 325 -15.03 25.21 -2.27
N VAL A 326 -14.58 26.31 -1.66
CA VAL A 326 -13.19 26.80 -1.80
C VAL A 326 -12.20 25.81 -1.20
N ASP A 327 -12.46 25.32 0.01
CA ASP A 327 -11.57 24.33 0.63
C ASP A 327 -11.56 23.00 -0.12
N LEU A 328 -12.70 22.54 -0.66
CA LEU A 328 -12.78 21.35 -1.50
C LEU A 328 -11.99 21.52 -2.81
N LEU A 329 -12.08 22.69 -3.44
CA LEU A 329 -11.33 23.00 -4.66
C LEU A 329 -9.82 22.99 -4.40
N LEU A 330 -9.36 23.69 -3.36
CA LEU A 330 -7.95 23.75 -2.98
C LEU A 330 -7.41 22.37 -2.58
N PHE A 331 -8.22 21.57 -1.89
CA PHE A 331 -7.88 20.17 -1.58
C PHE A 331 -7.65 19.36 -2.87
N THR A 332 -8.57 19.47 -3.85
CA THR A 332 -8.50 18.74 -5.12
C THR A 332 -7.27 19.14 -5.95
N ILE A 333 -6.97 20.46 -5.99
CA ILE A 333 -5.78 20.98 -6.71
C ILE A 333 -4.49 20.48 -6.06
N SER A 334 -4.40 20.52 -4.74
CA SER A 334 -3.21 20.01 -4.02
C SER A 334 -2.98 18.53 -4.25
N PHE A 335 -4.07 17.80 -4.37
CA PHE A 335 -4.05 16.37 -4.59
C PHE A 335 -3.62 16.01 -6.03
N SER A 336 -3.97 16.85 -7.02
CA SER A 336 -3.62 16.64 -8.42
C SER A 336 -2.19 17.07 -8.78
N GLY A 337 -1.57 17.91 -7.94
CA GLY A 337 -0.24 18.46 -8.16
C GLY A 337 0.88 17.86 -7.28
N ALA A 338 0.56 16.88 -6.43
CA ALA A 338 1.51 16.16 -5.59
C ALA A 338 1.80 14.77 -6.11
#